data_7c2ff3b32fde004d1fef82c221cdc99f
#
_entry.id   7c2ff3b32fde004d1fef82c221cdc99f
#
_cell.length_a   1.000
_cell.length_b   1.000
_cell.length_c   1.000
_cell.angle_alpha   90.00
_cell.angle_beta   90.00
_cell.angle_gamma   90.00
#
_symmetry.space_group_name_H-M   'P 1'
#
loop_
_entity.id
_entity.type
_entity.pdbx_description
1 polymer ?
#
loop_
_entity_poly.entity_id
_entity_poly.type
_entity_poly.pdbx_seq_one_letter_code
_entity_poly.pdbx_strand_id
1 'polypeptide(L)'
;GSTQILRGLIPTERGIPRKDYLIENAAEEVIGIITSGTSSPTLGHGIALGFIDQAHAKIGETVYIRIRKNAIPAKVQRPGFLTK
;
A
#
# COMPACT_ATOMS: atom_id res chain seq x y z
N GLY A 1 -21.83 -0.05 -0.09
CA GLY A 1 -20.47 -0.46 -0.16
C GLY A 1 -19.52 0.70 -0.35
N SER A 2 -18.29 0.45 0.01
CA SER A 2 -17.26 1.46 -0.12
C SER A 2 -16.70 1.48 -1.53
N THR A 3 -16.36 2.67 -2.01
CA THR A 3 -15.64 2.79 -3.27
C THR A 3 -14.15 2.58 -3.02
N GLN A 4 -13.54 1.71 -3.79
CA GLN A 4 -12.09 1.51 -3.72
C GLN A 4 -11.44 2.15 -4.92
N ILE A 5 -10.29 2.78 -4.69
CA ILE A 5 -9.54 3.44 -5.75
C ILE A 5 -8.11 2.95 -5.74
N LEU A 6 -7.50 2.95 -6.92
CA LEU A 6 -6.12 2.50 -7.09
C LEU A 6 -5.16 3.54 -6.56
N ARG A 7 -4.20 3.10 -5.75
CA ARG A 7 -3.16 3.96 -5.20
C ARG A 7 -1.82 3.24 -5.22
N GLY A 8 -0.75 4.04 -5.26
CA GLY A 8 0.58 3.54 -5.02
C GLY A 8 0.87 3.52 -3.53
N LEU A 9 1.68 2.57 -3.09
CA LEU A 9 2.03 2.43 -1.69
C LEU A 9 3.54 2.32 -1.56
N ILE A 10 4.13 3.16 -0.72
CA ILE A 10 5.57 3.17 -0.50
C ILE A 10 5.80 2.81 0.96
N PRO A 11 6.23 1.58 1.25
CA PRO A 11 6.54 1.19 2.64
C PRO A 11 7.65 2.06 3.21
N THR A 12 7.50 2.43 4.48
CA THR A 12 8.50 3.24 5.17
C THR A 12 9.47 2.37 5.96
N GLU A 13 9.25 1.06 5.98
CA GLU A 13 10.13 0.09 6.63
C GLU A 13 10.49 -1.01 5.64
N ARG A 14 11.42 -1.85 6.02
CA ARG A 14 11.82 -2.96 5.17
C ARG A 14 10.67 -3.92 4.95
N GLY A 15 10.52 -4.34 3.73
CA GLY A 15 9.49 -5.29 3.33
C GLY A 15 9.15 -5.08 1.88
N ILE A 16 8.85 -6.16 1.19
CA ILE A 16 8.43 -6.08 -0.21
C ILE A 16 6.96 -6.47 -0.25
N PRO A 17 6.07 -5.49 -0.51
CA PRO A 17 4.65 -5.80 -0.62
C PRO A 17 4.42 -6.75 -1.78
N ARG A 18 3.55 -7.71 -1.59
CA ARG A 18 3.24 -8.70 -2.62
C ARG A 18 1.76 -8.66 -2.91
N LYS A 19 1.41 -9.17 -4.09
CA LYS A 19 0.02 -9.33 -4.48
C LYS A 19 -0.73 -10.10 -3.39
N ASP A 20 -1.95 -9.67 -3.12
CA ASP A 20 -2.89 -10.28 -2.18
C ASP A 20 -2.62 -9.97 -0.71
N TYR A 21 -1.56 -9.23 -0.38
CA TYR A 21 -1.42 -8.74 0.97
C TYR A 21 -2.52 -7.71 1.25
N LEU A 22 -3.08 -7.76 2.45
CA LEU A 22 -4.16 -6.85 2.83
C LEU A 22 -3.59 -5.51 3.30
N ILE A 23 -4.36 -4.46 3.07
CA ILE A 23 -4.02 -3.12 3.54
C ILE A 23 -4.97 -2.81 4.69
N GLU A 24 -4.43 -2.30 5.79
CA GLU A 24 -5.18 -2.02 7.01
C GLU A 24 -4.99 -0.57 7.43
N ASN A 25 -5.94 -0.08 8.23
CA ASN A 25 -5.80 1.22 8.88
C ASN A 25 -5.12 1.05 10.24
N ALA A 26 -4.98 2.16 10.99
CA ALA A 26 -4.33 2.10 12.31
C ALA A 26 -5.11 1.27 13.32
N ALA A 27 -6.39 1.03 13.08
CA ALA A 27 -7.23 0.19 13.94
C ALA A 27 -7.20 -1.28 13.52
N GLU A 28 -6.32 -1.65 12.60
CA GLU A 28 -6.16 -3.01 12.07
C GLU A 28 -7.39 -3.51 11.31
N GLU A 29 -8.17 -2.58 10.77
CA GLU A 29 -9.30 -2.93 9.92
C GLU A 29 -8.82 -3.00 8.47
N VAL A 30 -9.29 -4.03 7.75
CA VAL A 30 -8.92 -4.20 6.34
C VAL A 30 -9.61 -3.11 5.52
N ILE A 31 -8.82 -2.32 4.82
CA ILE A 31 -9.31 -1.22 4.00
C ILE A 31 -8.92 -1.36 2.53
N GLY A 32 -8.18 -2.39 2.17
CA GLY A 32 -7.78 -2.59 0.79
C GLY A 32 -6.96 -3.84 0.61
N ILE A 33 -6.45 -3.99 -0.61
CA ILE A 33 -5.65 -5.15 -0.97
C ILE A 33 -4.58 -4.75 -1.99
N ILE A 34 -3.41 -5.34 -1.87
CA ILE A 34 -2.32 -5.14 -2.82
C ILE A 34 -2.63 -5.91 -4.11
N THR A 35 -2.59 -5.24 -5.23
CA THR A 35 -2.81 -5.89 -6.53
C THR A 35 -1.50 -6.27 -7.20
N SER A 36 -0.42 -5.52 -6.94
CA SER A 36 0.90 -5.88 -7.45
C SER A 36 1.96 -5.24 -6.57
N GLY A 37 3.09 -5.91 -6.44
CA GLY A 37 4.21 -5.38 -5.69
C GLY A 37 5.50 -5.66 -6.44
N THR A 38 6.48 -4.77 -6.25
CA THR A 38 7.78 -4.93 -6.89
C THR A 38 8.81 -4.20 -6.04
N SER A 39 10.07 -4.53 -6.22
CA SER A 39 11.13 -3.75 -5.61
C SER A 39 11.66 -2.75 -6.62
N SER A 40 12.02 -1.58 -6.13
CA SER A 40 12.56 -0.53 -6.97
C SER A 40 14.04 -0.37 -6.66
N PRO A 41 14.93 -0.69 -7.60
CA PRO A 41 16.36 -0.47 -7.37
C PRO A 41 16.70 1.00 -7.21
N THR A 42 15.94 1.87 -7.85
CA THR A 42 16.15 3.33 -7.73
C THR A 42 15.80 3.82 -6.33
N LEU A 43 14.69 3.32 -5.77
CA LEU A 43 14.24 3.76 -4.45
C LEU A 43 14.85 2.96 -3.31
N GLY A 44 15.41 1.79 -3.61
CA GLY A 44 16.04 0.96 -2.60
C GLY A 44 15.07 0.22 -1.68
N HIS A 45 13.79 0.18 -2.02
CA HIS A 45 12.80 -0.53 -1.23
C HIS A 45 11.64 -0.98 -2.11
N GLY A 46 10.76 -1.78 -1.53
CA GLY A 46 9.58 -2.25 -2.25
C GLY A 46 8.58 -1.12 -2.47
N ILE A 47 7.82 -1.24 -3.54
CA ILE A 47 6.70 -0.37 -3.84
C ILE A 47 5.55 -1.24 -4.31
N ALA A 48 4.34 -0.74 -4.20
CA ALA A 48 3.17 -1.55 -4.53
C ALA A 48 2.05 -0.70 -5.12
N LEU A 49 1.16 -1.38 -5.83
CA LEU A 49 -0.13 -0.83 -6.22
C LEU A 49 -1.20 -1.61 -5.47
N GLY A 50 -2.25 -0.92 -5.07
CA GLY A 50 -3.35 -1.58 -4.39
C GLY A 50 -4.62 -0.75 -4.48
N PHE A 51 -5.75 -1.42 -4.23
CA PHE A 51 -7.03 -0.73 -4.09
C PHE A 51 -7.26 -0.45 -2.62
N ILE A 52 -7.67 0.78 -2.32
CA ILE A 52 -7.90 1.23 -0.95
C ILE A 52 -9.26 1.92 -0.90
N ASP A 53 -10.00 1.72 0.20
CA ASP A 53 -11.23 2.45 0.45
C ASP A 53 -10.98 3.95 0.29
N GLN A 54 -11.89 4.61 -0.41
CA GLN A 54 -11.80 6.04 -0.67
C GLN A 54 -11.57 6.85 0.62
N ALA A 55 -12.15 6.43 1.72
CA ALA A 55 -12.02 7.13 3.00
C ALA A 55 -10.57 7.13 3.51
N HIS A 56 -9.72 6.23 3.04
CA HIS A 56 -8.35 6.10 3.50
C HIS A 56 -7.33 6.30 2.39
N ALA A 57 -7.78 6.77 1.23
CA ALA A 57 -6.93 6.83 0.03
C ALA A 57 -6.33 8.21 -0.22
N LYS A 58 -6.32 9.07 0.78
CA LYS A 58 -5.74 10.41 0.65
C LYS A 58 -4.22 10.30 0.45
N ILE A 59 -3.71 11.04 -0.53
CA ILE A 59 -2.28 11.07 -0.80
C ILE A 59 -1.51 11.56 0.44
N GLY A 60 -0.49 10.81 0.83
CA GLY A 60 0.29 11.11 2.04
C GLY A 60 -0.25 10.43 3.29
N GLU A 61 -1.41 9.81 3.21
CA GLU A 61 -1.97 9.07 4.33
C GLU A 61 -1.09 7.86 4.66
N THR A 62 -0.99 7.52 5.94
CA THR A 62 -0.27 6.32 6.36
C THR A 62 -1.26 5.19 6.51
N VAL A 63 -0.98 4.08 5.81
CA VAL A 63 -1.74 2.84 5.95
C VAL A 63 -0.76 1.73 6.28
N TYR A 64 -1.25 0.54 6.54
CA TYR A 64 -0.41 -0.56 6.97
C TYR A 64 -0.63 -1.75 6.05
N ILE A 65 0.47 -2.40 5.64
CA ILE A 65 0.41 -3.59 4.82
C ILE A 65 0.61 -4.79 5.73
N ARG A 66 -0.39 -5.65 5.79
CA ARG A 66 -0.34 -6.84 6.65
C ARG A 66 0.52 -7.90 5.98
N ILE A 67 1.66 -8.20 6.59
CA ILE A 67 2.57 -9.23 6.12
C ILE A 67 2.66 -10.28 7.21
N ARG A 68 1.91 -11.34 7.07
CA ARG A 68 1.82 -12.41 8.07
C ARG A 68 1.39 -11.84 9.42
N LYS A 69 2.23 -11.92 10.43
CA LYS A 69 1.92 -11.42 11.78
C LYS A 69 2.25 -9.94 11.95
N ASN A 70 2.90 -9.35 10.96
CA ASN A 70 3.36 -7.97 11.06
C ASN A 70 2.56 -7.07 10.14
N ALA A 71 2.51 -5.81 10.50
CA ALA A 71 1.96 -4.79 9.63
C ALA A 71 3.02 -3.69 9.50
N ILE A 72 3.37 -3.33 8.28
CA ILE A 72 4.37 -2.30 8.05
C ILE A 72 3.68 -1.03 7.55
N PRO A 73 4.10 0.13 8.03
CA PRO A 73 3.52 1.39 7.57
C PRO A 73 3.94 1.69 6.14
N ALA A 74 3.02 2.28 5.40
CA ALA A 74 3.27 2.69 4.01
C ALA A 74 2.55 3.98 3.74
N LYS A 75 3.11 4.80 2.87
CA LYS A 75 2.49 6.07 2.48
C LYS A 75 1.70 5.88 1.20
N VAL A 76 0.51 6.45 1.16
CA VAL A 76 -0.34 6.44 -0.01
C VAL A 76 0.17 7.47 -1.02
N GLN A 77 0.32 7.05 -2.28
CA GLN A 77 0.81 7.88 -3.36
C GLN A 77 -0.05 7.68 -4.59
N ARG A 78 0.15 8.53 -5.57
CA ARG A 78 -0.52 8.36 -6.86
C ARG A 78 0.05 7.13 -7.56
N PRO A 79 -0.81 6.32 -8.21
CA PRO A 79 -0.30 5.11 -8.87
C PRO A 79 0.65 5.39 -10.03
N GLY A 80 0.59 6.57 -10.61
CA GLY A 80 1.41 6.93 -11.77
C GLY A 80 2.91 6.93 -11.51
N PHE A 81 3.34 6.93 -10.25
CA PHE A 81 4.78 6.98 -9.96
C PHE A 81 5.53 5.73 -10.48
N LEU A 82 4.81 4.66 -10.76
CA LEU A 82 5.40 3.44 -11.30
C LEU A 82 5.56 3.44 -12.81
N THR A 83 5.02 4.43 -13.49
CA THR A 83 5.02 4.43 -14.96
C THR A 83 6.18 5.18 -15.58
N LYS A 84 7.04 5.67 -14.79
CA LYS A 84 8.20 6.42 -15.28
C LYS A 84 9.37 5.55 -15.58
#